data_30dd1fe95a4e137ed25103482a1eb9ef
#
_entry.id   30dd1fe95a4e137ed25103482a1eb9ef
#
_cell.length_a   1.000
_cell.length_b   1.000
_cell.length_c   1.000
_cell.angle_alpha   90.00
_cell.angle_beta   90.00
_cell.angle_gamma   90.00
#
_symmetry.space_group_name_H-M   'P 1'
#
loop_
_entity.id
_entity.type
_entity.pdbx_description
1 polymer ?
#
loop_
_entity_poly.entity_id
_entity_poly.type
_entity_poly.pdbx_seq_one_letter_code
_entity_poly.pdbx_strand_id
1 'polypeptide(L)'
;MSSADIARRAGGITERSVRYRLERLVSSGIIRVSAVADPKALGYPVLADVFIEVEPGQIMTVARTMTEFECVTYVACSTGASDLSIQIVAPDNAGLYRFVTEVVANVAGVRKTTTVLLPLVLKDVYQWTIPKSTCTD
;
A
#
# COMPACT_ATOMS: atom_id res chain seq x y z
N MET A 1 16.58 5.06 -12.07
CA MET A 1 17.77 5.93 -11.94
C MET A 1 18.94 5.03 -11.58
N SER A 2 20.03 5.05 -12.37
CA SER A 2 21.22 4.23 -12.13
C SER A 2 22.12 4.82 -11.03
N SER A 3 23.04 4.03 -10.47
CA SER A 3 24.03 4.54 -9.52
C SER A 3 24.91 5.64 -10.10
N ALA A 4 25.17 5.58 -11.42
CA ALA A 4 25.89 6.63 -12.15
C ALA A 4 25.09 7.94 -12.22
N ASP A 5 23.75 7.86 -12.42
CA ASP A 5 22.90 9.04 -12.44
C ASP A 5 22.79 9.69 -11.05
N ILE A 6 22.74 8.88 -9.99
CA ILE A 6 22.76 9.36 -8.61
C ILE A 6 24.07 10.07 -8.32
N ALA A 7 25.21 9.45 -8.67
CA ALA A 7 26.53 10.05 -8.47
C ALA A 7 26.66 11.41 -9.17
N ARG A 8 26.17 11.51 -10.40
CA ARG A 8 26.17 12.73 -11.20
C ARG A 8 25.33 13.85 -10.58
N ARG A 9 24.15 13.50 -10.04
CA ARG A 9 23.23 14.47 -9.38
C ARG A 9 23.72 14.92 -8.02
N ALA A 10 24.31 14.01 -7.24
CA ALA A 10 24.79 14.33 -5.91
C ALA A 10 26.07 15.17 -5.94
N GLY A 11 26.87 15.06 -7.01
CA GLY A 11 28.16 15.75 -7.14
C GLY A 11 29.20 15.24 -6.11
N GLY A 12 30.48 15.20 -6.48
CA GLY A 12 31.57 14.90 -5.54
C GLY A 12 31.66 13.46 -5.00
N ILE A 13 30.79 12.55 -5.45
CA ILE A 13 30.82 11.13 -5.04
C ILE A 13 30.92 10.20 -6.26
N THR A 14 31.60 9.06 -6.06
CA THR A 14 31.75 8.05 -7.13
C THR A 14 30.55 7.11 -7.19
N GLU A 15 30.33 6.49 -8.35
CA GLU A 15 29.32 5.43 -8.52
C GLU A 15 29.53 4.29 -7.51
N ARG A 16 30.77 3.90 -7.23
CA ARG A 16 31.10 2.89 -6.22
C ARG A 16 30.63 3.29 -4.83
N SER A 17 30.81 4.55 -4.45
CA SER A 17 30.34 5.07 -3.16
C SER A 17 28.82 5.10 -3.08
N VAL A 18 28.13 5.42 -4.17
CA VAL A 18 26.65 5.36 -4.24
C VAL A 18 26.18 3.93 -4.03
N ARG A 19 26.76 2.96 -4.76
CA ARG A 19 26.39 1.54 -4.65
C ARG A 19 26.59 1.03 -3.22
N TYR A 20 27.74 1.28 -2.63
CA TYR A 20 28.01 0.90 -1.24
C TYR A 20 27.00 1.49 -0.23
N ARG A 21 26.64 2.77 -0.38
CA ARG A 21 25.65 3.42 0.47
C ARG A 21 24.25 2.83 0.27
N LEU A 22 23.83 2.56 -0.97
CA LEU A 22 22.56 1.91 -1.27
C LEU A 22 22.48 0.50 -0.66
N GLU A 23 23.53 -0.31 -0.81
CA GLU A 23 23.60 -1.64 -0.21
C GLU A 23 23.47 -1.58 1.32
N ARG A 24 24.12 -0.61 1.97
CA ARG A 24 23.97 -0.39 3.42
C ARG A 24 22.54 -0.01 3.81
N LEU A 25 21.90 0.89 3.08
CA LEU A 25 20.53 1.32 3.37
C LEU A 25 19.53 0.16 3.18
N VAL A 26 19.74 -0.67 2.17
CA VAL A 26 18.92 -1.87 1.95
C VAL A 26 19.16 -2.91 3.05
N SER A 27 20.43 -3.22 3.37
CA SER A 27 20.78 -4.23 4.36
C SER A 27 20.36 -3.83 5.78
N SER A 28 20.33 -2.53 6.08
CA SER A 28 19.84 -1.99 7.37
C SER A 28 18.32 -1.85 7.42
N GLY A 29 17.58 -2.19 6.35
CA GLY A 29 16.13 -2.09 6.30
C GLY A 29 15.57 -0.66 6.21
N ILE A 30 16.45 0.36 6.03
CA ILE A 30 16.02 1.77 5.90
C ILE A 30 15.29 2.00 4.59
N ILE A 31 15.72 1.36 3.51
CA ILE A 31 15.04 1.39 2.21
C ILE A 31 14.80 -0.02 1.67
N ARG A 32 13.79 -0.13 0.83
CA ARG A 32 13.50 -1.32 0.04
C ARG A 32 13.41 -0.93 -1.43
N VAL A 33 14.04 -1.70 -2.30
CA VAL A 33 13.93 -1.55 -3.75
C VAL A 33 12.89 -2.53 -4.24
N SER A 34 11.86 -2.04 -4.91
CA SER A 34 10.77 -2.85 -5.45
C SER A 34 10.28 -2.26 -6.76
N ALA A 35 9.79 -3.12 -7.65
CA ALA A 35 8.99 -2.67 -8.79
C ALA A 35 7.54 -2.48 -8.32
N VAL A 36 6.95 -1.34 -8.68
CA VAL A 36 5.55 -1.02 -8.39
C VAL A 36 4.77 -1.13 -9.68
N ALA A 37 3.82 -2.05 -9.72
CA ALA A 37 2.89 -2.19 -10.84
C ALA A 37 1.81 -1.09 -10.78
N ASP A 38 1.40 -0.58 -11.94
CA ASP A 38 0.24 0.30 -12.04
C ASP A 38 -1.01 -0.56 -12.24
N PRO A 39 -1.94 -0.61 -11.25
CA PRO A 39 -3.15 -1.41 -11.37
C PRO A 39 -4.00 -1.04 -12.58
N LYS A 40 -4.07 0.24 -12.93
CA LYS A 40 -4.84 0.71 -14.10
C LYS A 40 -4.28 0.14 -15.41
N ALA A 41 -2.96 0.11 -15.55
CA ALA A 41 -2.29 -0.48 -16.72
C ALA A 41 -2.52 -1.99 -16.82
N LEU A 42 -2.81 -2.65 -15.69
CA LEU A 42 -3.12 -4.08 -15.62
C LEU A 42 -4.62 -4.41 -15.74
N GLY A 43 -5.48 -3.41 -16.00
CA GLY A 43 -6.92 -3.62 -16.17
C GLY A 43 -7.74 -3.50 -14.89
N TYR A 44 -7.19 -2.90 -13.82
CA TYR A 44 -7.87 -2.63 -12.55
C TYR A 44 -7.99 -1.12 -12.29
N PRO A 45 -8.83 -0.39 -13.06
CA PRO A 45 -8.92 1.06 -12.96
C PRO A 45 -9.71 1.56 -11.74
N VAL A 46 -10.47 0.69 -11.08
CA VAL A 46 -11.26 1.06 -9.91
C VAL A 46 -10.44 0.85 -8.65
N LEU A 47 -10.38 1.89 -7.82
CA LEU A 47 -9.74 1.88 -6.51
C LEU A 47 -10.76 2.29 -5.46
N ALA A 48 -10.79 1.58 -4.35
CA ALA A 48 -11.67 1.88 -3.23
C ALA A 48 -11.01 1.58 -1.88
N ASP A 49 -11.31 2.40 -0.88
CA ASP A 49 -11.07 2.07 0.52
C ASP A 49 -12.32 1.42 1.11
N VAL A 50 -12.14 0.37 1.89
CA VAL A 50 -13.22 -0.29 2.64
C VAL A 50 -12.86 -0.29 4.11
N PHE A 51 -13.70 0.35 4.89
CA PHE A 51 -13.61 0.38 6.35
C PHE A 51 -14.49 -0.72 6.91
N ILE A 52 -13.95 -1.51 7.84
CA ILE A 52 -14.58 -2.72 8.35
C ILE A 52 -14.71 -2.62 9.87
N GLU A 53 -15.93 -2.83 10.37
CA GLU A 53 -16.20 -3.08 11.78
C GLU A 53 -16.18 -4.59 12.00
N VAL A 54 -15.49 -5.05 13.04
CA VAL A 54 -15.21 -6.47 13.32
C VAL A 54 -15.73 -6.85 14.71
N GLU A 55 -16.11 -8.11 14.88
CA GLU A 55 -16.45 -8.65 16.19
C GLU A 55 -15.25 -8.58 17.16
N PRO A 56 -15.48 -8.27 18.44
CA PRO A 56 -14.42 -8.22 19.43
C PRO A 56 -13.59 -9.52 19.45
N GLY A 57 -12.27 -9.37 19.44
CA GLY A 57 -11.32 -10.49 19.43
C GLY A 57 -11.06 -11.13 18.07
N GLN A 58 -11.76 -10.71 16.99
CA GLN A 58 -11.57 -11.28 15.65
C GLN A 58 -10.74 -10.39 14.71
N ILE A 59 -10.31 -9.21 15.17
CA ILE A 59 -9.63 -8.22 14.31
C ILE A 59 -8.44 -8.83 13.57
N MET A 60 -7.54 -9.52 14.26
CA MET A 60 -6.35 -10.10 13.64
C MET A 60 -6.67 -11.27 12.70
N THR A 61 -7.72 -12.04 12.98
CA THR A 61 -8.17 -13.14 12.12
C THR A 61 -8.71 -12.57 10.81
N VAL A 62 -9.63 -11.60 10.90
CA VAL A 62 -10.20 -10.92 9.72
C VAL A 62 -9.10 -10.22 8.92
N ALA A 63 -8.19 -9.48 9.59
CA ALA A 63 -7.10 -8.78 8.92
C ALA A 63 -6.22 -9.74 8.10
N ARG A 64 -5.86 -10.90 8.65
CA ARG A 64 -5.08 -11.92 7.93
C ARG A 64 -5.84 -12.47 6.73
N THR A 65 -7.12 -12.78 6.89
CA THR A 65 -7.97 -13.22 5.76
C THR A 65 -7.99 -12.18 4.64
N MET A 66 -8.08 -10.88 4.99
CA MET A 66 -8.04 -9.80 3.98
C MET A 66 -6.72 -9.75 3.23
N THR A 67 -5.59 -10.12 3.85
CA THR A 67 -4.29 -10.14 3.14
C THR A 67 -4.15 -11.26 2.11
N GLU A 68 -5.03 -12.25 2.11
CA GLU A 68 -4.99 -13.39 1.18
C GLU A 68 -5.65 -13.08 -0.17
N PHE A 69 -6.43 -12.00 -0.26
CA PHE A 69 -7.10 -11.62 -1.50
C PHE A 69 -6.19 -10.81 -2.41
N GLU A 70 -5.97 -11.27 -3.65
CA GLU A 70 -5.08 -10.63 -4.63
C GLU A 70 -5.50 -9.19 -5.00
N CYS A 71 -6.81 -8.88 -4.95
CA CYS A 71 -7.32 -7.55 -5.23
C CYS A 71 -7.17 -6.57 -4.06
N VAL A 72 -6.76 -7.06 -2.87
CA VAL A 72 -6.51 -6.22 -1.70
C VAL A 72 -5.05 -5.79 -1.70
N THR A 73 -4.81 -4.51 -1.86
CA THR A 73 -3.47 -3.92 -1.98
C THR A 73 -2.91 -3.39 -0.67
N TYR A 74 -3.79 -3.20 0.32
CA TYR A 74 -3.43 -2.66 1.63
C TYR A 74 -4.39 -3.18 2.70
N VAL A 75 -3.85 -3.50 3.87
CA VAL A 75 -4.62 -3.88 5.07
C VAL A 75 -3.97 -3.22 6.28
N ALA A 76 -4.77 -2.52 7.08
CA ALA A 76 -4.32 -1.96 8.35
C ALA A 76 -5.38 -2.13 9.43
N CYS A 77 -4.93 -2.43 10.65
CA CYS A 77 -5.77 -2.30 11.84
C CYS A 77 -5.85 -0.81 12.22
N SER A 78 -7.04 -0.36 12.56
CA SER A 78 -7.30 1.03 12.95
C SER A 78 -7.97 1.09 14.32
N THR A 79 -7.98 2.28 14.89
CA THR A 79 -8.72 2.60 16.12
C THR A 79 -9.67 3.75 15.83
N GLY A 80 -10.88 3.69 16.35
CA GLY A 80 -11.91 4.72 16.14
C GLY A 80 -13.20 4.16 15.58
N ALA A 81 -13.72 4.75 14.50
CA ALA A 81 -15.00 4.39 13.91
C ALA A 81 -15.00 3.04 13.17
N SER A 82 -13.85 2.49 12.85
CA SER A 82 -13.67 1.18 12.24
C SER A 82 -12.48 0.46 12.85
N ASP A 83 -12.45 -0.86 12.77
CA ASP A 83 -11.39 -1.71 13.30
C ASP A 83 -10.31 -2.03 12.26
N LEU A 84 -10.70 -2.08 10.98
CA LEU A 84 -9.81 -2.33 9.86
C LEU A 84 -10.08 -1.34 8.73
N SER A 85 -9.03 -1.01 7.99
CA SER A 85 -9.12 -0.40 6.67
C SER A 85 -8.38 -1.26 5.65
N ILE A 86 -9.01 -1.50 4.51
CA ILE A 86 -8.40 -2.18 3.37
C ILE A 86 -8.55 -1.33 2.13
N GLN A 87 -7.61 -1.47 1.20
CA GLN A 87 -7.70 -0.87 -0.11
C GLN A 87 -7.83 -1.95 -1.18
N ILE A 88 -8.75 -1.76 -2.10
CA ILE A 88 -9.12 -2.75 -3.13
C ILE A 88 -8.94 -2.13 -4.50
N VAL A 89 -8.38 -2.93 -5.43
CA VAL A 89 -8.41 -2.65 -6.87
C VAL A 89 -9.41 -3.59 -7.55
N ALA A 90 -10.18 -3.06 -8.52
CA ALA A 90 -11.16 -3.85 -9.24
C ALA A 90 -11.18 -3.50 -10.74
N PRO A 91 -11.59 -4.44 -11.61
CA PRO A 91 -11.70 -4.18 -13.04
C PRO A 91 -12.83 -3.21 -13.38
N ASP A 92 -13.90 -3.20 -12.58
CA ASP A 92 -15.06 -2.32 -12.73
C ASP A 92 -15.82 -2.17 -11.40
N ASN A 93 -16.80 -1.27 -11.38
CA ASN A 93 -17.62 -1.02 -10.18
C ASN A 93 -18.48 -2.23 -9.80
N ALA A 94 -18.93 -3.04 -10.77
CA ALA A 94 -19.70 -4.24 -10.50
C ALA A 94 -18.85 -5.32 -9.82
N GLY A 95 -17.58 -5.46 -10.25
CA GLY A 95 -16.59 -6.32 -9.60
C GLY A 95 -16.29 -5.91 -8.17
N LEU A 96 -16.08 -4.60 -7.94
CA LEU A 96 -15.92 -4.06 -6.59
C LEU A 96 -17.15 -4.37 -5.72
N TYR A 97 -18.35 -4.07 -6.22
CA TYR A 97 -19.59 -4.31 -5.48
C TYR A 97 -19.73 -5.78 -5.07
N ARG A 98 -19.57 -6.71 -6.02
CA ARG A 98 -19.63 -8.14 -5.72
C ARG A 98 -18.59 -8.56 -4.67
N PHE A 99 -17.36 -8.13 -4.83
CA PHE A 99 -16.31 -8.49 -3.88
C PHE A 99 -16.63 -8.00 -2.46
N VAL A 100 -17.09 -6.77 -2.31
CA VAL A 100 -17.43 -6.24 -0.97
C VAL A 100 -18.64 -6.93 -0.38
N THR A 101 -19.71 -7.13 -1.16
CA THR A 101 -20.98 -7.65 -0.65
C THR A 101 -21.01 -9.17 -0.51
N GLU A 102 -20.33 -9.91 -1.39
CA GLU A 102 -20.39 -11.37 -1.41
C GLU A 102 -19.16 -12.02 -0.76
N VAL A 103 -18.02 -11.32 -0.70
CA VAL A 103 -16.79 -11.85 -0.11
C VAL A 103 -16.49 -11.17 1.21
N VAL A 104 -16.17 -9.87 1.21
CA VAL A 104 -15.72 -9.17 2.42
C VAL A 104 -16.79 -9.20 3.52
N ALA A 105 -18.04 -8.88 3.19
CA ALA A 105 -19.14 -8.86 4.14
C ALA A 105 -19.49 -10.25 4.73
N ASN A 106 -19.09 -11.34 4.05
CA ASN A 106 -19.33 -12.71 4.51
C ASN A 106 -18.12 -13.34 5.23
N VAL A 107 -17.02 -12.63 5.39
CA VAL A 107 -15.91 -13.12 6.21
C VAL A 107 -16.33 -13.19 7.67
N ALA A 108 -16.12 -14.35 8.29
CA ALA A 108 -16.49 -14.57 9.69
C ALA A 108 -15.84 -13.51 10.61
N GLY A 109 -16.64 -12.84 11.42
CA GLY A 109 -16.20 -11.76 12.30
C GLY A 109 -16.38 -10.36 11.71
N VAL A 110 -16.71 -10.20 10.43
CA VAL A 110 -17.10 -8.90 9.85
C VAL A 110 -18.51 -8.55 10.25
N ARG A 111 -18.70 -7.37 10.82
CA ARG A 111 -20.01 -6.84 11.25
C ARG A 111 -20.60 -5.88 10.23
N LYS A 112 -19.76 -4.99 9.70
CA LYS A 112 -20.19 -3.94 8.78
C LYS A 112 -19.05 -3.51 7.90
N THR A 113 -19.36 -3.13 6.68
CA THR A 113 -18.43 -2.54 5.72
C THR A 113 -18.93 -1.18 5.27
N THR A 114 -17.99 -0.25 5.10
CA THR A 114 -18.25 1.07 4.48
C THR A 114 -17.25 1.26 3.36
N THR A 115 -17.73 1.38 2.14
CA THR A 115 -16.90 1.50 0.94
C THR A 115 -16.84 2.95 0.46
N VAL A 116 -15.64 3.42 0.17
CA VAL A 116 -15.37 4.75 -0.39
C VAL A 116 -14.61 4.58 -1.71
N LEU A 117 -15.25 4.94 -2.82
CA LEU A 117 -14.58 4.98 -4.12
C LEU A 117 -13.56 6.11 -4.15
N LEU A 118 -12.39 5.83 -4.73
CA LEU A 118 -11.30 6.79 -4.91
C LEU A 118 -11.11 7.09 -6.40
N PRO A 119 -11.93 7.99 -7.00
CA PRO A 119 -11.87 8.28 -8.43
C PRO A 119 -10.58 8.98 -8.84
N LEU A 120 -9.94 9.68 -7.90
CA LEU A 120 -8.70 10.42 -8.13
C LEU A 120 -7.77 10.30 -6.92
N VAL A 121 -6.57 9.78 -7.14
CA VAL A 121 -5.47 9.78 -6.16
C VAL A 121 -4.43 10.79 -6.61
N LEU A 122 -4.18 11.80 -5.79
CA LEU A 122 -3.20 12.86 -6.08
C LEU A 122 -1.79 12.48 -5.62
N LYS A 123 -1.69 11.64 -4.59
CA LYS A 123 -0.43 11.14 -4.04
C LYS A 123 -0.68 9.83 -3.29
N ASP A 124 0.16 8.85 -3.50
CA ASP A 124 0.13 7.58 -2.79
C ASP A 124 1.40 7.35 -1.95
N VAL A 125 1.45 6.21 -1.26
CA VAL A 125 2.59 5.83 -0.39
C VAL A 125 3.89 5.68 -1.15
N TYR A 126 3.85 5.34 -2.43
CA TYR A 126 5.05 5.19 -3.26
C TYR A 126 5.65 6.52 -3.71
N GLN A 127 4.92 7.61 -3.53
CA GLN A 127 5.34 8.98 -3.83
C GLN A 127 5.75 9.76 -2.57
N TRP A 128 5.83 9.07 -1.41
CA TRP A 128 6.33 9.69 -0.20
C TRP A 128 7.83 10.01 -0.34
N THR A 129 8.21 11.22 0.05
CA THR A 129 9.61 11.67 0.04
C THR A 129 10.08 11.87 1.46
N ILE A 130 11.33 11.48 1.72
CA ILE A 130 11.96 11.68 3.04
C ILE A 130 12.01 13.17 3.35
N PRO A 131 11.51 13.62 4.51
CA PRO A 131 11.62 15.03 4.93
C PRO A 131 13.08 15.46 4.99
N LYS A 132 13.38 16.67 4.47
CA LYS A 132 14.75 17.21 4.47
C LYS A 132 15.34 17.32 5.89
N SER A 133 14.50 17.57 6.88
CA SER A 133 14.90 17.62 8.30
C SER A 133 15.40 16.27 8.87
N THR A 134 15.09 15.16 8.19
CA THR A 134 15.57 13.82 8.58
C THR A 134 16.94 13.50 7.96
N CYS A 135 17.33 14.25 6.92
CA CYS A 135 18.64 14.13 6.27
C CYS A 135 19.59 15.08 6.97
N THR A 136 20.29 14.59 8.00
CA THR A 136 21.42 15.33 8.59
C THR A 136 22.65 15.15 7.71
N ASP A 137 23.38 16.24 7.49
CA ASP A 137 24.66 16.27 6.76
C ASP A 137 25.71 15.37 7.43
#